data_ea4309abc24032308898f901383138d7
#
_entry.id   ea4309abc24032308898f901383138d7
#
_cell.length_a   1.000
_cell.length_b   1.000
_cell.length_c   1.000
_cell.angle_alpha   90.00
_cell.angle_beta   90.00
_cell.angle_gamma   90.00
#
_symmetry.space_group_name_H-M   'P 1'
#
loop_
_entity.id
_entity.type
_entity.pdbx_description
1 polymer ?
#
loop_
_entity_poly.entity_id
_entity_poly.type
_entity_poly.pdbx_seq_one_letter_code
_entity_poly.pdbx_strand_id
1 'polypeptide(L)'
;MDTYAFEVLLKRVARSFQLSLRILPSSIRSTLTLAYMLARASDTIADASSAPEFQRLALLRALPDFYPEKSPDLGLQGDEKDLVKRLPELLEVLKTLPDASAVVEAWRVILRGQIFDIERFRPTESGETASPLSPEELDEYTYLVAGSVGEFWTRICCQHIPGYTSKSLEDLLPVARRFGQALQLVNILRDRRSDADIGRVYIPDQRFYAEMEHVGELLAAGDEYTASVV
;
A
#
# COMPACT_ATOMS: atom_id res chain seq x y z
N MET A 1 12.40 -14.08 14.27
CA MET A 1 10.95 -14.10 14.64
C MET A 1 10.45 -15.53 14.60
N ASP A 2 9.69 -15.97 15.58
CA ASP A 2 9.04 -17.27 15.56
C ASP A 2 8.02 -17.30 14.41
N THR A 3 8.13 -18.28 13.51
CA THR A 3 7.25 -18.45 12.33
C THR A 3 5.78 -18.48 12.72
N TYR A 4 5.45 -19.12 13.85
CA TYR A 4 4.09 -19.20 14.36
C TYR A 4 3.56 -17.81 14.78
N ALA A 5 4.36 -17.03 15.51
CA ALA A 5 3.98 -15.69 15.92
C ALA A 5 3.77 -14.74 14.72
N PHE A 6 4.55 -14.93 13.64
CA PHE A 6 4.38 -14.20 12.39
C PHE A 6 3.04 -14.55 11.69
N GLU A 7 2.74 -15.83 11.56
CA GLU A 7 1.49 -16.28 10.94
C GLU A 7 0.25 -15.82 11.73
N VAL A 8 0.32 -15.87 13.06
CA VAL A 8 -0.77 -15.37 13.92
C VAL A 8 -0.99 -13.88 13.74
N LEU A 9 0.09 -13.08 13.71
CA LEU A 9 0.00 -11.65 13.47
C LEU A 9 -0.56 -11.35 12.08
N LEU A 10 -0.04 -12.01 11.04
CA LEU A 10 -0.53 -11.87 9.68
C LEU A 10 -2.04 -12.14 9.59
N LYS A 11 -2.51 -13.20 10.24
CA LYS A 11 -3.94 -13.54 10.27
C LYS A 11 -4.81 -12.43 10.86
N ARG A 12 -4.32 -11.76 11.88
CA ARG A 12 -5.04 -10.70 12.60
C ARG A 12 -5.07 -9.39 11.82
N VAL A 13 -3.94 -9.00 11.19
CA VAL A 13 -3.81 -7.70 10.50
C VAL A 13 -4.22 -7.74 9.03
N ALA A 14 -4.09 -8.89 8.35
CA ALA A 14 -4.38 -9.00 6.91
C ALA A 14 -5.85 -9.33 6.60
N ARG A 15 -6.67 -9.69 7.60
CA ARG A 15 -8.09 -10.01 7.43
C ARG A 15 -8.32 -10.95 6.22
N SER A 16 -9.09 -10.51 5.22
CA SER A 16 -9.37 -11.29 4.01
C SER A 16 -8.14 -11.51 3.12
N PHE A 17 -7.17 -10.60 3.12
CA PHE A 17 -5.97 -10.70 2.29
C PHE A 17 -5.01 -11.83 2.72
N GLN A 18 -5.10 -12.28 3.98
CA GLN A 18 -4.32 -13.44 4.46
C GLN A 18 -4.55 -14.68 3.62
N LEU A 19 -5.80 -14.94 3.20
CA LEU A 19 -6.11 -16.11 2.38
C LEU A 19 -5.37 -16.03 1.03
N SER A 20 -5.38 -14.88 0.38
CA SER A 20 -4.68 -14.64 -0.87
C SER A 20 -3.16 -14.89 -0.73
N LEU A 21 -2.55 -14.37 0.34
CA LEU A 21 -1.11 -14.60 0.60
C LEU A 21 -0.77 -16.08 0.84
N ARG A 22 -1.67 -16.84 1.48
CA ARG A 22 -1.42 -18.27 1.78
C ARG A 22 -1.43 -19.16 0.55
N ILE A 23 -2.21 -18.83 -0.47
CA ILE A 23 -2.31 -19.62 -1.71
C ILE A 23 -1.17 -19.34 -2.70
N LEU A 24 -0.35 -18.31 -2.45
CA LEU A 24 0.78 -17.98 -3.32
C LEU A 24 1.79 -19.13 -3.40
N PRO A 25 2.44 -19.29 -4.56
CA PRO A 25 3.59 -20.20 -4.69
C PRO A 25 4.65 -19.90 -3.64
N SER A 26 5.31 -20.94 -3.13
CA SER A 26 6.32 -20.80 -2.07
C SER A 26 7.48 -19.89 -2.48
N SER A 27 7.79 -19.84 -3.78
CA SER A 27 8.88 -19.00 -4.33
C SER A 27 8.70 -17.50 -4.15
N ILE A 28 7.46 -17.02 -4.05
CA ILE A 28 7.15 -15.58 -3.92
C ILE A 28 6.47 -15.23 -2.60
N ARG A 29 5.94 -16.23 -1.88
CA ARG A 29 5.07 -16.02 -0.71
C ARG A 29 5.76 -15.21 0.38
N SER A 30 6.99 -15.55 0.76
CA SER A 30 7.70 -14.86 1.83
C SER A 30 7.97 -13.40 1.50
N THR A 31 8.43 -13.12 0.27
CA THR A 31 8.70 -11.76 -0.22
C THR A 31 7.44 -10.90 -0.21
N LEU A 32 6.34 -11.40 -0.81
CA LEU A 32 5.09 -10.64 -0.89
C LEU A 32 4.40 -10.49 0.47
N THR A 33 4.49 -11.52 1.34
CA THR A 33 3.94 -11.43 2.69
C THR A 33 4.66 -10.38 3.53
N LEU A 34 6.00 -10.35 3.48
CA LEU A 34 6.77 -9.36 4.22
C LEU A 34 6.54 -7.94 3.67
N ALA A 35 6.53 -7.78 2.34
CA ALA A 35 6.21 -6.49 1.71
C ALA A 35 4.83 -5.95 2.16
N TYR A 36 3.83 -6.83 2.17
CA TYR A 36 2.50 -6.49 2.69
C TYR A 36 2.54 -6.06 4.16
N MET A 37 3.24 -6.81 5.03
CA MET A 37 3.31 -6.49 6.46
C MET A 37 4.00 -5.15 6.72
N LEU A 38 5.06 -4.82 5.98
CA LEU A 38 5.76 -3.54 6.06
C LEU A 38 4.87 -2.38 5.60
N ALA A 39 4.20 -2.55 4.45
CA ALA A 39 3.25 -1.56 3.93
C ALA A 39 2.09 -1.34 4.91
N ARG A 40 1.53 -2.41 5.49
CA ARG A 40 0.43 -2.32 6.48
C ARG A 40 0.91 -1.67 7.77
N ALA A 41 2.14 -1.91 8.21
CA ALA A 41 2.69 -1.26 9.41
C ALA A 41 2.87 0.24 9.21
N SER A 42 3.39 0.68 8.06
CA SER A 42 3.52 2.10 7.75
C SER A 42 2.16 2.79 7.54
N ASP A 43 1.19 2.10 6.95
CA ASP A 43 -0.19 2.55 6.83
C ASP A 43 -0.83 2.79 8.21
N THR A 44 -0.64 1.85 9.12
CA THR A 44 -1.07 1.98 10.52
C THR A 44 -0.43 3.19 11.22
N ILE A 45 0.84 3.49 10.94
CA ILE A 45 1.50 4.72 11.45
C ILE A 45 0.87 5.97 10.83
N ALA A 46 0.61 5.95 9.53
CA ALA A 46 0.00 7.07 8.81
C ALA A 46 -1.39 7.40 9.36
N ASP A 47 -2.17 6.39 9.68
CA ASP A 47 -3.55 6.50 10.15
C ASP A 47 -3.69 6.70 11.67
N ALA A 48 -2.58 6.70 12.44
CA ALA A 48 -2.59 6.87 13.89
C ALA A 48 -3.02 8.32 14.29
N SER A 49 -4.29 8.65 14.11
CA SER A 49 -4.84 10.01 14.30
C SER A 49 -4.69 10.55 15.73
N SER A 50 -4.53 9.68 16.74
CA SER A 50 -4.24 10.08 18.12
C SER A 50 -2.80 10.55 18.35
N ALA A 51 -1.87 10.24 17.43
CA ALA A 51 -0.51 10.73 17.49
C ALA A 51 -0.36 12.08 16.74
N PRO A 52 0.52 12.97 17.24
CA PRO A 52 0.82 14.22 16.54
C PRO A 52 1.29 13.97 15.12
N GLU A 53 0.80 14.76 14.15
CA GLU A 53 1.15 14.65 12.74
C GLU A 53 2.66 14.65 12.50
N PHE A 54 3.39 15.59 13.12
CA PHE A 54 4.84 15.70 12.96
C PHE A 54 5.58 14.41 13.37
N GLN A 55 5.05 13.71 14.38
CA GLN A 55 5.61 12.45 14.85
C GLN A 55 5.39 11.32 13.83
N ARG A 56 4.18 11.22 13.27
CA ARG A 56 3.85 10.25 12.21
C ARG A 56 4.72 10.49 10.98
N LEU A 57 4.81 11.73 10.51
CA LEU A 57 5.63 12.12 9.37
C LEU A 57 7.14 11.84 9.62
N ALA A 58 7.65 12.13 10.81
CA ALA A 58 9.04 11.85 11.15
C ALA A 58 9.36 10.36 11.07
N LEU A 59 8.46 9.50 11.56
CA LEU A 59 8.61 8.04 11.47
C LEU A 59 8.55 7.55 10.02
N LEU A 60 7.54 7.97 9.25
CA LEU A 60 7.38 7.55 7.86
C LEU A 60 8.56 7.98 6.99
N ARG A 61 9.10 9.17 7.21
CA ARG A 61 10.27 9.68 6.48
C ARG A 61 11.58 8.96 6.84
N ALA A 62 11.67 8.45 8.07
CA ALA A 62 12.84 7.68 8.50
C ALA A 62 12.85 6.25 7.92
N LEU A 63 11.67 5.68 7.66
CA LEU A 63 11.53 4.36 7.05
C LEU A 63 11.96 4.38 5.57
N PRO A 64 12.50 3.28 5.04
CA PRO A 64 12.79 2.00 5.68
C PRO A 64 14.16 1.95 6.37
N ASP A 65 14.93 3.04 6.38
CA ASP A 65 16.33 3.06 6.76
C ASP A 65 16.52 3.02 8.27
N PHE A 66 15.56 3.58 9.00
CA PHE A 66 15.63 3.66 10.46
C PHE A 66 14.23 3.51 11.10
N TYR A 67 14.17 2.74 12.17
CA TYR A 67 13.06 2.73 13.12
C TYR A 67 13.62 2.65 14.55
N PRO A 68 13.11 3.45 15.52
CA PRO A 68 13.65 3.47 16.87
C PRO A 68 13.40 2.12 17.58
N GLU A 69 14.39 1.65 18.36
CA GLU A 69 14.26 0.40 19.14
C GLU A 69 13.05 0.44 20.07
N LYS A 70 12.81 1.59 20.70
CA LYS A 70 11.62 1.83 21.49
C LYS A 70 10.58 2.52 20.62
N SER A 71 9.56 1.77 20.23
CA SER A 71 8.43 2.30 19.47
C SER A 71 7.80 3.49 20.20
N PRO A 72 7.63 4.65 19.53
CA PRO A 72 6.93 5.78 20.12
C PRO A 72 5.46 5.42 20.41
N ASP A 73 4.88 6.11 21.37
CA ASP A 73 3.45 5.95 21.66
C ASP A 73 2.64 6.70 20.58
N LEU A 74 1.98 5.92 19.75
CA LEU A 74 1.09 6.40 18.68
C LEU A 74 -0.39 6.33 19.07
N GLY A 75 -0.70 5.99 20.33
CA GLY A 75 -2.07 5.79 20.79
C GLY A 75 -2.75 4.53 20.21
N LEU A 76 -2.01 3.69 19.50
CA LEU A 76 -2.51 2.47 18.89
C LEU A 76 -2.89 1.42 19.92
N GLN A 77 -3.87 0.57 19.59
CA GLN A 77 -4.33 -0.53 20.44
C GLN A 77 -4.43 -1.85 19.64
N GLY A 78 -4.53 -2.97 20.37
CA GLY A 78 -4.78 -4.29 19.79
C GLY A 78 -3.74 -4.68 18.72
N ASP A 79 -4.23 -5.23 17.62
CA ASP A 79 -3.43 -5.80 16.54
C ASP A 79 -2.55 -4.78 15.81
N GLU A 80 -3.02 -3.55 15.70
CA GLU A 80 -2.28 -2.44 15.08
C GLU A 80 -1.06 -2.05 15.92
N LYS A 81 -1.22 -1.97 17.22
CA LYS A 81 -0.11 -1.76 18.16
C LYS A 81 0.92 -2.88 18.09
N ASP A 82 0.44 -4.13 18.04
CA ASP A 82 1.31 -5.31 17.97
C ASP A 82 2.11 -5.34 16.66
N LEU A 83 1.48 -4.95 15.54
CA LEU A 83 2.14 -4.85 14.24
C LEU A 83 3.26 -3.82 14.24
N VAL A 84 2.97 -2.59 14.68
CA VAL A 84 3.95 -1.50 14.69
C VAL A 84 5.11 -1.79 15.64
N LYS A 85 4.85 -2.41 16.79
CA LYS A 85 5.90 -2.85 17.72
C LYS A 85 6.85 -3.88 17.13
N ARG A 86 6.41 -4.66 16.15
CA ARG A 86 7.22 -5.68 15.49
C ARG A 86 7.96 -5.19 14.25
N LEU A 87 7.85 -3.90 13.91
CA LEU A 87 8.59 -3.31 12.79
C LEU A 87 10.10 -3.60 12.84
N PRO A 88 10.81 -3.47 13.98
CA PRO A 88 12.22 -3.84 14.05
C PRO A 88 12.49 -5.29 13.65
N GLU A 89 11.65 -6.23 14.09
CA GLU A 89 11.76 -7.65 13.73
C GLU A 89 11.50 -7.87 12.23
N LEU A 90 10.52 -7.17 11.65
CA LEU A 90 10.22 -7.25 10.21
C LEU A 90 11.38 -6.70 9.37
N LEU A 91 12.04 -5.61 9.82
CA LEU A 91 13.21 -5.05 9.17
C LEU A 91 14.42 -6.01 9.22
N GLU A 92 14.62 -6.74 10.31
CA GLU A 92 15.66 -7.77 10.36
C GLU A 92 15.35 -8.94 9.42
N VAL A 93 14.09 -9.38 9.33
CA VAL A 93 13.68 -10.41 8.36
C VAL A 93 13.88 -9.92 6.93
N LEU A 94 13.57 -8.66 6.64
CA LEU A 94 13.77 -8.05 5.32
C LEU A 94 15.21 -8.19 4.83
N LYS A 95 16.19 -7.99 5.70
CA LYS A 95 17.63 -8.12 5.36
C LYS A 95 18.02 -9.53 4.92
N THR A 96 17.23 -10.53 5.26
CA THR A 96 17.50 -11.95 4.91
C THR A 96 16.86 -12.39 3.59
N LEU A 97 15.97 -11.55 3.01
CA LEU A 97 15.29 -11.89 1.76
C LEU A 97 16.20 -11.68 0.54
N PRO A 98 16.14 -12.59 -0.45
CA PRO A 98 16.82 -12.38 -1.73
C PRO A 98 16.38 -11.08 -2.43
N ASP A 99 15.10 -10.73 -2.31
CA ASP A 99 14.48 -9.59 -2.97
C ASP A 99 14.41 -8.34 -2.06
N ALA A 100 15.23 -8.25 -1.02
CA ALA A 100 15.17 -7.17 -0.04
C ALA A 100 15.21 -5.78 -0.69
N SER A 101 16.06 -5.56 -1.68
CA SER A 101 16.15 -4.28 -2.41
C SER A 101 14.84 -3.93 -3.14
N ALA A 102 14.24 -4.88 -3.83
CA ALA A 102 12.98 -4.67 -4.54
C ALA A 102 11.83 -4.35 -3.57
N VAL A 103 11.78 -5.01 -2.41
CA VAL A 103 10.80 -4.72 -1.34
C VAL A 103 11.01 -3.31 -0.80
N VAL A 104 12.27 -2.91 -0.51
CA VAL A 104 12.60 -1.56 -0.01
C VAL A 104 12.21 -0.49 -1.02
N GLU A 105 12.51 -0.68 -2.30
CA GLU A 105 12.14 0.26 -3.36
C GLU A 105 10.63 0.45 -3.46
N ALA A 106 9.88 -0.64 -3.52
CA ALA A 106 8.42 -0.59 -3.57
C ALA A 106 7.85 0.08 -2.30
N TRP A 107 8.37 -0.25 -1.13
CA TRP A 107 7.92 0.34 0.13
C TRP A 107 8.22 1.84 0.21
N ARG A 108 9.38 2.31 -0.29
CA ARG A 108 9.68 3.75 -0.38
C ARG A 108 8.66 4.51 -1.23
N VAL A 109 8.18 3.91 -2.32
CA VAL A 109 7.14 4.53 -3.15
C VAL A 109 5.82 4.63 -2.37
N ILE A 110 5.42 3.56 -1.67
CA ILE A 110 4.22 3.55 -0.80
C ILE A 110 4.33 4.61 0.30
N LEU A 111 5.48 4.69 0.98
CA LEU A 111 5.73 5.69 2.02
C LEU A 111 5.54 7.12 1.51
N ARG A 112 5.98 7.42 0.27
CA ARG A 112 5.74 8.72 -0.35
C ARG A 112 4.24 9.01 -0.49
N GLY A 113 3.45 8.02 -0.90
CA GLY A 113 2.00 8.14 -0.99
C GLY A 113 1.32 8.37 0.36
N GLN A 114 1.76 7.68 1.40
CA GLN A 114 1.26 7.85 2.77
C GLN A 114 1.64 9.23 3.35
N ILE A 115 2.84 9.71 3.07
CA ILE A 115 3.27 11.06 3.45
C ILE A 115 2.47 12.13 2.69
N PHE A 116 2.30 11.94 1.36
CA PHE A 116 1.48 12.82 0.53
C PHE A 116 0.06 12.95 1.10
N ASP A 117 -0.58 11.85 1.47
CA ASP A 117 -1.92 11.83 2.03
C ASP A 117 -2.04 12.67 3.31
N ILE A 118 -1.10 12.50 4.24
CA ILE A 118 -1.07 13.28 5.47
C ILE A 118 -0.84 14.78 5.20
N GLU A 119 0.10 15.13 4.32
CA GLU A 119 0.44 16.51 4.02
C GLU A 119 -0.64 17.23 3.22
N ARG A 120 -1.26 16.51 2.27
CA ARG A 120 -2.27 17.06 1.35
C ARG A 120 -3.60 17.34 2.04
N PHE A 121 -3.99 16.49 2.98
CA PHE A 121 -5.25 16.62 3.72
C PHE A 121 -5.07 17.14 5.15
N ARG A 122 -3.99 17.88 5.37
CA ARG A 122 -3.75 18.57 6.65
C ARG A 122 -4.88 19.56 6.93
N PRO A 123 -5.46 19.55 8.16
CA PRO A 123 -6.42 20.59 8.53
C PRO A 123 -5.82 21.98 8.36
N THR A 124 -6.56 22.88 7.70
CA THR A 124 -6.17 24.28 7.57
C THR A 124 -6.38 25.01 8.89
N GLU A 125 -5.61 26.08 9.15
CA GLU A 125 -5.81 26.92 10.34
C GLU A 125 -7.22 27.58 10.35
N SER A 126 -7.83 27.76 9.19
CA SER A 126 -9.19 28.27 9.03
C SER A 126 -10.28 27.23 9.32
N GLY A 127 -9.92 25.96 9.51
CA GLY A 127 -10.88 24.86 9.67
C GLY A 127 -11.63 24.48 8.38
N GLU A 128 -11.18 24.99 7.24
CA GLU A 128 -11.75 24.63 5.94
C GLU A 128 -11.34 23.20 5.55
N THR A 129 -12.28 22.46 4.98
CA THR A 129 -12.03 21.15 4.39
C THR A 129 -11.05 21.28 3.22
N ALA A 130 -10.09 20.40 3.14
CA ALA A 130 -9.15 20.38 2.02
C ALA A 130 -9.89 20.27 0.67
N SER A 131 -9.39 20.99 -0.33
CA SER A 131 -9.94 20.88 -1.69
C SER A 131 -9.71 19.47 -2.24
N PRO A 132 -10.57 18.95 -3.11
CA PRO A 132 -10.37 17.69 -3.80
C PRO A 132 -9.02 17.66 -4.55
N LEU A 133 -8.52 16.45 -4.82
CA LEU A 133 -7.32 16.27 -5.65
C LEU A 133 -7.60 16.72 -7.09
N SER A 134 -6.57 17.29 -7.75
CA SER A 134 -6.58 17.41 -9.20
C SER A 134 -6.49 16.03 -9.86
N PRO A 135 -6.81 15.89 -11.16
CA PRO A 135 -6.61 14.64 -11.88
C PRO A 135 -5.19 14.11 -11.78
N GLU A 136 -4.21 15.01 -11.88
CA GLU A 136 -2.79 14.67 -11.83
C GLU A 136 -2.37 14.23 -10.43
N GLU A 137 -2.85 14.90 -9.38
CA GLU A 137 -2.63 14.50 -7.99
C GLU A 137 -3.26 13.13 -7.70
N LEU A 138 -4.45 12.86 -8.23
CA LEU A 138 -5.14 11.58 -8.05
C LEU A 138 -4.40 10.44 -8.78
N ASP A 139 -3.94 10.68 -10.02
CA ASP A 139 -3.13 9.70 -10.75
C ASP A 139 -1.82 9.40 -10.01
N GLU A 140 -1.10 10.45 -9.55
CA GLU A 140 0.13 10.29 -8.78
C GLU A 140 -0.14 9.52 -7.47
N TYR A 141 -1.14 9.91 -6.71
CA TYR A 141 -1.48 9.26 -5.45
C TYR A 141 -1.80 7.78 -5.64
N THR A 142 -2.69 7.46 -6.57
CA THR A 142 -3.09 6.07 -6.86
C THR A 142 -1.92 5.24 -7.36
N TYR A 143 -0.99 5.84 -8.13
CA TYR A 143 0.26 5.20 -8.50
C TYR A 143 1.12 4.90 -7.27
N LEU A 144 1.36 5.89 -6.41
CA LEU A 144 2.24 5.74 -5.25
C LEU A 144 1.78 4.63 -4.30
N VAL A 145 0.48 4.55 -4.01
CA VAL A 145 -0.05 3.60 -3.01
C VAL A 145 -0.46 2.24 -3.57
N ALA A 146 -0.68 2.12 -4.89
CA ALA A 146 -1.20 0.88 -5.47
C ALA A 146 -0.63 0.53 -6.85
N GLY A 147 -0.48 1.48 -7.78
CA GLY A 147 0.11 1.21 -9.09
C GLY A 147 1.53 0.65 -8.98
N SER A 148 2.34 1.22 -8.11
CA SER A 148 3.70 0.74 -7.80
C SER A 148 3.71 -0.68 -7.22
N VAL A 149 2.69 -1.03 -6.45
CA VAL A 149 2.50 -2.39 -5.91
C VAL A 149 2.22 -3.39 -7.02
N GLY A 150 1.39 -3.01 -8.00
CA GLY A 150 1.14 -3.83 -9.19
C GLY A 150 2.42 -4.11 -9.98
N GLU A 151 3.24 -3.09 -10.21
CA GLU A 151 4.56 -3.24 -10.87
C GLU A 151 5.49 -4.14 -10.05
N PHE A 152 5.61 -3.91 -8.75
CA PHE A 152 6.43 -4.73 -7.85
C PHE A 152 6.00 -6.21 -7.87
N TRP A 153 4.71 -6.47 -7.70
CA TRP A 153 4.14 -7.82 -7.75
C TRP A 153 4.48 -8.54 -9.06
N THR A 154 4.29 -7.85 -10.17
CA THR A 154 4.58 -8.40 -11.51
C THR A 154 6.05 -8.75 -11.66
N ARG A 155 6.98 -7.88 -11.23
CA ARG A 155 8.42 -8.15 -11.25
C ARG A 155 8.78 -9.40 -10.46
N ILE A 156 8.27 -9.52 -9.23
CA ILE A 156 8.51 -10.69 -8.37
C ILE A 156 7.97 -11.96 -9.02
N CYS A 157 6.76 -11.93 -9.59
CA CYS A 157 6.20 -13.09 -10.28
C CYS A 157 7.02 -13.49 -11.51
N CYS A 158 7.39 -12.55 -12.37
CA CYS A 158 8.22 -12.83 -13.55
C CYS A 158 9.60 -13.39 -13.18
N GLN A 159 10.17 -12.94 -12.07
CA GLN A 159 11.50 -13.37 -11.63
C GLN A 159 11.48 -14.79 -11.03
N HIS A 160 10.43 -15.16 -10.31
CA HIS A 160 10.43 -16.37 -9.46
C HIS A 160 9.44 -17.45 -9.91
N ILE A 161 8.59 -17.20 -10.89
CA ILE A 161 7.65 -18.22 -11.40
C ILE A 161 8.02 -18.54 -12.85
N PRO A 162 8.64 -19.70 -13.11
CA PRO A 162 8.94 -20.11 -14.48
C PRO A 162 7.69 -20.19 -15.35
N GLY A 163 7.71 -19.57 -16.52
CA GLY A 163 6.60 -19.58 -17.45
C GLY A 163 5.37 -18.74 -16.98
N TYR A 164 5.57 -17.81 -16.04
CA TYR A 164 4.51 -16.93 -15.56
C TYR A 164 3.80 -16.19 -16.69
N THR A 165 4.52 -15.79 -17.70
CA THR A 165 3.99 -15.09 -18.87
C THR A 165 4.86 -15.31 -20.11
N SER A 166 4.26 -15.15 -21.29
CA SER A 166 4.99 -15.07 -22.57
C SER A 166 5.26 -13.63 -23.01
N LYS A 167 4.70 -12.63 -22.35
CA LYS A 167 4.90 -11.21 -22.66
C LYS A 167 6.18 -10.68 -22.03
N SER A 168 6.72 -9.62 -22.59
CA SER A 168 7.86 -8.92 -22.01
C SER A 168 7.46 -8.21 -20.72
N LEU A 169 8.41 -8.02 -19.81
CA LEU A 169 8.18 -7.24 -18.59
C LEU A 169 7.80 -5.79 -18.93
N GLU A 170 8.38 -5.24 -19.99
CA GLU A 170 8.11 -3.89 -20.48
C GLU A 170 6.64 -3.71 -20.89
N ASP A 171 6.03 -4.72 -21.51
CA ASP A 171 4.61 -4.71 -21.89
C ASP A 171 3.67 -4.88 -20.69
N LEU A 172 4.11 -5.65 -19.70
CA LEU A 172 3.26 -5.97 -18.52
C LEU A 172 3.21 -4.85 -17.49
N LEU A 173 4.31 -4.15 -17.24
CA LEU A 173 4.38 -3.16 -16.18
C LEU A 173 3.34 -2.03 -16.31
N PRO A 174 3.09 -1.45 -17.51
CA PRO A 174 2.05 -0.44 -17.66
C PRO A 174 0.63 -0.95 -17.32
N VAL A 175 0.36 -2.21 -17.66
CA VAL A 175 -0.94 -2.86 -17.35
C VAL A 175 -1.06 -3.13 -15.85
N ALA A 176 -0.03 -3.68 -15.23
CA ALA A 176 0.04 -3.95 -13.80
C ALA A 176 -0.12 -2.66 -12.96
N ARG A 177 0.54 -1.57 -13.40
CA ARG A 177 0.38 -0.24 -12.82
C ARG A 177 -1.08 0.21 -12.86
N ARG A 178 -1.69 0.22 -14.05
CA ARG A 178 -3.09 0.65 -14.22
C ARG A 178 -4.05 -0.21 -13.41
N PHE A 179 -3.84 -1.51 -13.37
CA PHE A 179 -4.64 -2.41 -12.55
C PHE A 179 -4.56 -2.06 -11.06
N GLY A 180 -3.35 -1.81 -10.52
CA GLY A 180 -3.17 -1.34 -9.15
C GLY A 180 -3.89 -0.01 -8.89
N GLN A 181 -3.73 0.97 -9.77
CA GLN A 181 -4.42 2.27 -9.67
C GLN A 181 -5.94 2.10 -9.68
N ALA A 182 -6.48 1.22 -10.54
CA ALA A 182 -7.91 0.93 -10.59
C ALA A 182 -8.44 0.34 -9.27
N LEU A 183 -7.71 -0.58 -8.64
CA LEU A 183 -8.08 -1.10 -7.32
C LEU A 183 -8.11 0.00 -6.25
N GLN A 184 -7.19 0.94 -6.29
CA GLN A 184 -7.21 2.07 -5.36
C GLN A 184 -8.37 3.02 -5.63
N LEU A 185 -8.70 3.29 -6.89
CA LEU A 185 -9.89 4.09 -7.23
C LEU A 185 -11.18 3.43 -6.72
N VAL A 186 -11.30 2.11 -6.80
CA VAL A 186 -12.43 1.36 -6.19
C VAL A 186 -12.47 1.58 -4.67
N ASN A 187 -11.32 1.55 -3.98
CA ASN A 187 -11.28 1.83 -2.54
C ASN A 187 -11.72 3.26 -2.25
N ILE A 188 -11.20 4.25 -2.96
CA ILE A 188 -11.57 5.67 -2.83
C ILE A 188 -13.08 5.87 -3.03
N LEU A 189 -13.66 5.25 -4.05
CA LEU A 189 -15.09 5.33 -4.32
C LEU A 189 -15.94 4.68 -3.23
N ARG A 190 -15.52 3.51 -2.74
CA ARG A 190 -16.19 2.77 -1.66
C ARG A 190 -16.16 3.55 -0.35
N ASP A 191 -15.00 4.11 -0.01
CA ASP A 191 -14.75 4.69 1.31
C ASP A 191 -14.97 6.22 1.33
N ARG A 192 -15.43 6.82 0.21
CA ARG A 192 -15.60 8.26 -0.01
C ARG A 192 -16.27 8.99 1.15
N ARG A 193 -17.32 8.40 1.76
CA ARG A 193 -18.05 9.04 2.86
C ARG A 193 -17.21 9.09 4.13
N SER A 194 -16.62 7.97 4.51
CA SER A 194 -15.77 7.90 5.70
C SER A 194 -14.50 8.73 5.54
N ASP A 195 -13.95 8.84 4.33
CA ASP A 195 -12.80 9.70 4.05
C ASP A 195 -13.17 11.19 4.19
N ALA A 196 -14.34 11.58 3.67
CA ALA A 196 -14.84 12.95 3.83
C ALA A 196 -15.08 13.34 5.30
N ASP A 197 -15.58 12.39 6.13
CA ASP A 197 -15.80 12.59 7.57
C ASP A 197 -14.48 12.92 8.33
N ILE A 198 -13.33 12.52 7.79
CA ILE A 198 -12.00 12.82 8.33
C ILE A 198 -11.23 13.87 7.52
N GLY A 199 -11.91 14.57 6.61
CA GLY A 199 -11.36 15.67 5.82
C GLY A 199 -10.55 15.25 4.58
N ARG A 200 -10.61 13.98 4.17
CA ARG A 200 -9.97 13.50 2.93
C ARG A 200 -10.96 13.52 1.78
N VAL A 201 -10.67 14.32 0.75
CA VAL A 201 -11.53 14.43 -0.44
C VAL A 201 -10.69 14.16 -1.69
N TYR A 202 -10.65 12.89 -2.09
CA TYR A 202 -9.88 12.47 -3.27
C TYR A 202 -10.57 12.87 -4.58
N ILE A 203 -11.88 12.70 -4.67
CA ILE A 203 -12.67 12.96 -5.89
C ILE A 203 -13.80 13.94 -5.57
N PRO A 204 -13.93 15.06 -6.32
CA PRO A 204 -15.07 15.97 -6.17
C PRO A 204 -16.38 15.32 -6.61
N ASP A 205 -17.50 15.74 -6.02
CA ASP A 205 -18.82 15.20 -6.31
C ASP A 205 -19.18 15.23 -7.80
N GLN A 206 -18.80 16.33 -8.48
CA GLN A 206 -19.11 16.52 -9.91
C GLN A 206 -18.37 15.50 -10.82
N ARG A 207 -17.27 14.92 -10.35
CA ARG A 207 -16.45 13.97 -11.10
C ARG A 207 -16.77 12.51 -10.77
N PHE A 208 -17.61 12.26 -9.78
CA PHE A 208 -17.87 10.91 -9.29
C PHE A 208 -18.25 9.94 -10.42
N TYR A 209 -19.15 10.34 -11.30
CA TYR A 209 -19.61 9.47 -12.40
C TYR A 209 -18.55 9.29 -13.48
N ALA A 210 -17.78 10.32 -13.81
CA ALA A 210 -16.68 10.21 -14.77
C ALA A 210 -15.58 9.27 -14.28
N GLU A 211 -15.25 9.31 -12.99
CA GLU A 211 -14.27 8.39 -12.39
C GLU A 211 -14.79 6.94 -12.33
N MET A 212 -16.11 6.73 -12.17
CA MET A 212 -16.70 5.39 -12.26
C MET A 212 -16.54 4.78 -13.65
N GLU A 213 -16.68 5.57 -14.72
CA GLU A 213 -16.43 5.13 -16.09
C GLU A 213 -14.95 4.77 -16.29
N HIS A 214 -14.05 5.64 -15.83
CA HIS A 214 -12.60 5.42 -15.89
C HIS A 214 -12.16 4.15 -15.11
N VAL A 215 -12.73 3.90 -13.94
CA VAL A 215 -12.49 2.66 -13.18
C VAL A 215 -12.87 1.44 -14.00
N GLY A 216 -14.01 1.49 -14.70
CA GLY A 216 -14.43 0.41 -15.60
C GLY A 216 -13.40 0.09 -16.68
N GLU A 217 -12.83 1.12 -17.33
CA GLU A 217 -11.78 0.96 -18.35
C GLU A 217 -10.50 0.35 -17.76
N LEU A 218 -10.09 0.81 -16.57
CA LEU A 218 -8.88 0.32 -15.90
C LEU A 218 -9.04 -1.14 -15.42
N LEU A 219 -10.23 -1.52 -14.95
CA LEU A 219 -10.51 -2.91 -14.58
C LEU A 219 -10.51 -3.83 -15.80
N ALA A 220 -11.05 -3.37 -16.95
CA ALA A 220 -10.98 -4.12 -18.21
C ALA A 220 -9.51 -4.36 -18.64
N ALA A 221 -8.62 -3.37 -18.45
CA ALA A 221 -7.18 -3.56 -18.67
C ALA A 221 -6.57 -4.58 -17.69
N GLY A 222 -7.12 -4.70 -16.48
CA GLY A 222 -6.74 -5.71 -15.48
C GLY A 222 -7.13 -7.13 -15.92
N ASP A 223 -8.27 -7.29 -16.59
CA ASP A 223 -8.68 -8.58 -17.16
C ASP A 223 -7.72 -9.02 -18.27
N GLU A 224 -7.24 -8.09 -19.11
CA GLU A 224 -6.19 -8.37 -20.11
C GLU A 224 -4.87 -8.77 -19.44
N TYR A 225 -4.51 -8.14 -18.33
CA TYR A 225 -3.35 -8.54 -17.53
C TYR A 225 -3.51 -9.97 -17.00
N THR A 226 -4.65 -10.28 -16.40
CA THR A 226 -4.93 -11.62 -15.86
C THR A 226 -4.87 -12.68 -16.95
N ALA A 227 -5.48 -12.44 -18.13
CA ALA A 227 -5.44 -13.34 -19.27
C ALA A 227 -4.04 -13.54 -19.84
N SER A 228 -3.10 -12.59 -19.61
CA SER A 228 -1.73 -12.66 -20.10
C SER A 228 -0.80 -13.50 -19.23
N VAL A 229 -1.20 -13.84 -18.00
CA VAL A 229 -0.41 -14.60 -17.03
C VAL A 229 -0.94 -16.03 -16.80
N VAL A 230 -2.00 -16.41 -17.48
CA VAL A 230 -2.54 -17.79 -17.54
C VAL A 230 -2.12 -18.45 -18.83
#